data_89cf2e81f497ebaa37a54bcde84a83b0
#
_entry.id   89cf2e81f497ebaa37a54bcde84a83b0
#
_cell.length_a   1.000
_cell.length_b   1.000
_cell.length_c   1.000
_cell.angle_alpha   90.00
_cell.angle_beta   90.00
_cell.angle_gamma   90.00
#
_symmetry.space_group_name_H-M   'P 1'
#
loop_
_entity.id
_entity.type
_entity.pdbx_description
1 polymer ?
#
loop_
_entity_poly.entity_id
_entity_poly.type
_entity_poly.pdbx_seq_one_letter_code
_entity_poly.pdbx_strand_id
1 'polypeptide(L)'
;AFPLKCRDFSKSKTDERVNSVAETLNLKSFLNSPARKLTADQKQLISLGRGLVREDVAAVLMDEPLTVIDPDLKFRLRRNLKEINEQYKTTLVYVTHDQNEAMTFADNIIVMSEGEVVQTGSPKELFERPNTTFVGYFIGSPAMNLFESEASSNDSVKINNTLIKTHTNLSNLKTKNIKLGIRSE
;
A
#
# COMPACT_ATOMS: atom_id res chain seq x y z
N ALA A 1 8.64 -22.27 11.34
CA ALA A 1 8.92 -23.71 11.17
C ALA A 1 7.67 -24.56 10.87
N PHE A 2 6.52 -24.34 11.56
CA PHE A 2 5.34 -25.21 11.45
C PHE A 2 4.84 -25.42 9.99
N PRO A 3 4.66 -24.39 9.14
CA PRO A 3 4.21 -24.58 7.75
C PRO A 3 5.14 -25.48 6.92
N LEU A 4 6.43 -25.46 7.18
CA LEU A 4 7.41 -26.30 6.48
C LEU A 4 7.39 -27.76 6.99
N LYS A 5 7.21 -27.93 8.31
CA LYS A 5 7.08 -29.28 8.90
C LYS A 5 5.86 -30.03 8.39
N CYS A 6 4.73 -29.34 8.18
CA CYS A 6 3.52 -29.93 7.60
C CYS A 6 3.67 -30.35 6.12
N ARG A 7 4.82 -30.05 5.51
CA ARG A 7 5.15 -30.39 4.13
C ARG A 7 6.39 -31.28 4.02
N ASP A 8 6.75 -31.93 5.11
CA ASP A 8 7.84 -32.89 5.19
C ASP A 8 9.23 -32.35 4.79
N PHE A 9 9.42 -31.00 4.94
CA PHE A 9 10.74 -30.41 4.76
C PHE A 9 11.72 -30.95 5.79
N SER A 10 12.93 -31.27 5.34
CA SER A 10 13.99 -31.72 6.25
C SER A 10 14.28 -30.68 7.33
N LYS A 11 14.77 -31.11 8.49
CA LYS A 11 15.12 -30.22 9.60
C LYS A 11 16.10 -29.15 9.15
N SER A 12 17.15 -29.53 8.40
CA SER A 12 18.16 -28.58 7.90
C SER A 12 17.56 -27.49 7.03
N LYS A 13 16.75 -27.84 6.03
CA LYS A 13 16.06 -26.87 5.17
C LYS A 13 15.08 -26.00 5.95
N THR A 14 14.36 -26.59 6.92
CA THR A 14 13.45 -25.85 7.78
C THR A 14 14.20 -24.80 8.61
N ASP A 15 15.31 -25.19 9.24
CA ASP A 15 16.10 -24.28 10.09
C ASP A 15 16.75 -23.17 9.25
N GLU A 16 17.30 -23.48 8.09
CA GLU A 16 17.86 -22.50 7.14
C GLU A 16 16.81 -21.47 6.75
N ARG A 17 15.63 -21.91 6.31
CA ARG A 17 14.56 -21.01 5.86
C ARG A 17 13.99 -20.15 6.99
N VAL A 18 13.79 -20.74 8.16
CA VAL A 18 13.32 -20.01 9.35
C VAL A 18 14.33 -18.94 9.76
N ASN A 19 15.64 -19.24 9.73
CA ASN A 19 16.69 -18.29 10.06
C ASN A 19 16.74 -17.14 9.05
N SER A 20 16.65 -17.42 7.75
CA SER A 20 16.61 -16.41 6.69
C SER A 20 15.45 -15.42 6.89
N VAL A 21 14.22 -15.91 7.04
CA VAL A 21 13.04 -15.08 7.26
C VAL A 21 13.12 -14.32 8.60
N ALA A 22 13.64 -14.97 9.65
CA ALA A 22 13.81 -14.32 10.96
C ALA A 22 14.85 -13.20 10.92
N GLU A 23 15.88 -13.33 10.11
CA GLU A 23 16.86 -12.25 9.88
C GLU A 23 16.22 -11.05 9.20
N THR A 24 15.53 -11.28 8.09
CA THR A 24 14.85 -10.24 7.33
C THR A 24 13.81 -9.47 8.15
N LEU A 25 13.08 -10.17 9.02
CA LEU A 25 12.07 -9.57 9.89
C LEU A 25 12.63 -9.12 11.25
N ASN A 26 13.96 -9.18 11.45
CA ASN A 26 14.62 -8.84 12.72
C ASN A 26 14.08 -9.62 13.93
N LEU A 27 13.79 -10.92 13.73
CA LEU A 27 13.21 -11.81 14.75
C LEU A 27 14.20 -12.81 15.36
N LYS A 28 15.47 -12.81 14.93
CA LYS A 28 16.46 -13.82 15.38
C LYS A 28 16.57 -13.93 16.90
N SER A 29 16.57 -12.80 17.62
CA SER A 29 16.66 -12.76 19.09
C SER A 29 15.44 -13.36 19.80
N PHE A 30 14.32 -13.51 19.10
CA PHE A 30 13.05 -13.97 19.67
C PHE A 30 12.70 -15.41 19.30
N LEU A 31 13.49 -16.09 18.45
CA LEU A 31 13.19 -17.45 17.96
C LEU A 31 12.96 -18.47 19.08
N ASN A 32 13.66 -18.32 20.21
CA ASN A 32 13.57 -19.21 21.35
C ASN A 32 12.70 -18.65 22.50
N SER A 33 12.07 -17.49 22.30
CA SER A 33 11.24 -16.86 23.32
C SER A 33 9.86 -17.52 23.39
N PRO A 34 9.33 -17.78 24.58
CA PRO A 34 7.96 -18.25 24.73
C PRO A 34 6.96 -17.23 24.17
N ALA A 35 5.96 -17.68 23.41
CA ALA A 35 4.98 -16.80 22.76
C ALA A 35 4.24 -15.84 23.74
N ARG A 36 4.08 -16.25 25.00
CA ARG A 36 3.46 -15.42 26.06
C ARG A 36 4.29 -14.19 26.46
N LYS A 37 5.61 -14.20 26.20
CA LYS A 37 6.53 -13.10 26.51
C LYS A 37 6.71 -12.11 25.35
N LEU A 38 6.13 -12.40 24.18
CA LEU A 38 6.26 -11.57 23.00
C LEU A 38 5.27 -10.43 23.05
N THR A 39 5.70 -9.25 22.60
CA THR A 39 4.87 -8.05 22.41
C THR A 39 3.91 -8.21 21.23
N ALA A 40 2.96 -7.30 21.05
CA ALA A 40 1.97 -7.37 19.97
C ALA A 40 2.63 -7.25 18.59
N ASP A 41 3.57 -6.32 18.43
CA ASP A 41 4.37 -6.13 17.22
C ASP A 41 5.21 -7.36 16.88
N GLN A 42 5.88 -8.00 17.85
CA GLN A 42 6.63 -9.23 17.64
C GLN A 42 5.73 -10.40 17.20
N LYS A 43 4.54 -10.52 17.77
CA LYS A 43 3.55 -11.53 17.34
C LYS A 43 3.07 -11.28 15.91
N GLN A 44 2.86 -10.01 15.55
CA GLN A 44 2.48 -9.60 14.19
C GLN A 44 3.58 -9.97 13.18
N LEU A 45 4.84 -9.67 13.49
CA LEU A 45 5.99 -10.05 12.65
C LEU A 45 6.14 -11.56 12.50
N ILE A 46 5.88 -12.33 13.56
CA ILE A 46 5.89 -13.79 13.48
C ILE A 46 4.75 -14.30 12.58
N SER A 47 3.56 -13.67 12.65
CA SER A 47 2.45 -14.01 11.76
C SER A 47 2.82 -13.75 10.29
N LEU A 48 3.44 -12.60 10.01
CA LEU A 48 3.97 -12.27 8.70
C LEU A 48 5.02 -13.31 8.23
N GLY A 49 6.00 -13.63 9.10
CA GLY A 49 7.03 -14.64 8.82
C GLY A 49 6.46 -16.03 8.55
N ARG A 50 5.31 -16.38 9.11
CA ARG A 50 4.64 -17.65 8.81
C ARG A 50 4.12 -17.72 7.37
N GLY A 51 3.69 -16.59 6.80
CA GLY A 51 3.33 -16.49 5.39
C GLY A 51 4.56 -16.57 4.48
N LEU A 52 5.58 -15.78 4.79
CA LEU A 52 6.78 -15.61 3.97
C LEU A 52 7.74 -16.82 4.01
N VAL A 53 7.63 -17.69 5.00
CA VAL A 53 8.52 -18.85 5.11
C VAL A 53 8.31 -19.88 4.01
N ARG A 54 7.16 -19.82 3.33
CA ARG A 54 6.79 -20.72 2.23
C ARG A 54 7.29 -20.14 0.90
N GLU A 55 8.00 -20.95 0.13
CA GLU A 55 8.50 -20.58 -1.22
C GLU A 55 7.62 -21.15 -2.34
N ASP A 56 6.75 -22.10 -2.00
CA ASP A 56 5.93 -22.87 -2.92
C ASP A 56 4.51 -22.30 -3.08
N VAL A 57 4.35 -21.00 -2.87
CA VAL A 57 3.05 -20.32 -2.98
C VAL A 57 3.01 -19.37 -4.17
N ALA A 58 1.90 -19.36 -4.89
CA ALA A 58 1.71 -18.44 -6.01
C ALA A 58 1.52 -16.98 -5.53
N ALA A 59 0.92 -16.80 -4.36
CA ALA A 59 0.72 -15.49 -3.76
C ALA A 59 0.70 -15.55 -2.22
N VAL A 60 1.06 -14.44 -1.59
CA VAL A 60 0.89 -14.20 -0.15
C VAL A 60 -0.10 -13.06 0.03
N LEU A 61 -1.18 -13.32 0.77
CA LEU A 61 -2.20 -12.33 1.10
C LEU A 61 -1.93 -11.81 2.52
N MET A 62 -1.86 -10.51 2.66
CA MET A 62 -1.59 -9.81 3.90
C MET A 62 -2.68 -8.78 4.15
N ASP A 63 -3.35 -8.88 5.28
CA ASP A 63 -4.39 -7.96 5.72
C ASP A 63 -3.84 -7.15 6.90
N GLU A 64 -3.67 -5.85 6.68
CA GLU A 64 -3.15 -4.89 7.67
C GLU A 64 -1.89 -5.38 8.41
N PRO A 65 -0.84 -5.87 7.70
CA PRO A 65 0.24 -6.62 8.35
C PRO A 65 1.17 -5.75 9.23
N LEU A 66 1.10 -4.42 9.12
CA LEU A 66 1.99 -3.51 9.85
C LEU A 66 1.25 -2.55 10.80
N THR A 67 -0.05 -2.73 11.02
CA THR A 67 -0.90 -1.77 11.76
C THR A 67 -0.41 -1.47 13.19
N VAL A 68 0.03 -2.49 13.92
CA VAL A 68 0.46 -2.35 15.33
C VAL A 68 1.96 -2.10 15.49
N ILE A 69 2.67 -1.84 14.39
CA ILE A 69 4.12 -1.71 14.37
C ILE A 69 4.52 -0.24 14.44
N ASP A 70 5.60 0.03 15.15
CA ASP A 70 6.22 1.36 15.26
C ASP A 70 6.57 1.95 13.88
N PRO A 71 6.35 3.26 13.62
CA PRO A 71 6.59 3.90 12.33
C PRO A 71 7.99 3.70 11.76
N ASP A 72 9.04 3.79 12.58
CA ASP A 72 10.43 3.61 12.13
C ASP A 72 10.70 2.17 11.71
N LEU A 73 10.09 1.22 12.44
CA LEU A 73 10.19 -0.19 12.10
C LEU A 73 9.35 -0.52 10.86
N LYS A 74 8.18 0.11 10.66
CA LYS A 74 7.36 -0.04 9.45
C LYS A 74 8.14 0.27 8.19
N PHE A 75 8.87 1.39 8.17
CA PHE A 75 9.66 1.79 7.00
C PHE A 75 10.71 0.73 6.62
N ARG A 76 11.45 0.22 7.60
CA ARG A 76 12.46 -0.84 7.38
C ARG A 76 11.83 -2.14 6.91
N LEU A 77 10.70 -2.52 7.50
CA LEU A 77 10.00 -3.76 7.14
C LEU A 77 9.44 -3.72 5.71
N ARG A 78 8.87 -2.59 5.29
CA ARG A 78 8.39 -2.44 3.90
C ARG A 78 9.53 -2.63 2.89
N ARG A 79 10.68 -2.02 3.16
CA ARG A 79 11.87 -2.20 2.33
C ARG A 79 12.29 -3.67 2.28
N ASN A 80 12.38 -4.34 3.42
CA ASN A 80 12.75 -5.75 3.50
C ASN A 80 11.73 -6.66 2.79
N LEU A 81 10.43 -6.36 2.90
CA LEU A 81 9.38 -7.09 2.18
C LEU A 81 9.51 -6.93 0.66
N LYS A 82 9.87 -5.74 0.20
CA LYS A 82 10.12 -5.48 -1.22
C LYS A 82 11.33 -6.28 -1.71
N GLU A 83 12.43 -6.28 -0.98
CA GLU A 83 13.63 -7.08 -1.27
C GLU A 83 13.30 -8.59 -1.32
N ILE A 84 12.49 -9.10 -0.38
CA ILE A 84 12.01 -10.49 -0.39
C ILE A 84 11.20 -10.77 -1.67
N ASN A 85 10.28 -9.87 -2.01
CA ASN A 85 9.44 -10.05 -3.19
C ASN A 85 10.26 -10.09 -4.49
N GLU A 86 11.23 -9.22 -4.61
CA GLU A 86 12.17 -9.20 -5.75
C GLU A 86 12.99 -10.51 -5.84
N GLN A 87 13.43 -11.03 -4.69
CA GLN A 87 14.21 -12.26 -4.61
C GLN A 87 13.40 -13.51 -4.96
N TYR A 88 12.17 -13.62 -4.44
CA TYR A 88 11.35 -14.84 -4.59
C TYR A 88 10.31 -14.74 -5.70
N LYS A 89 10.12 -13.57 -6.30
CA LYS A 89 9.14 -13.29 -7.38
C LYS A 89 7.72 -13.77 -7.03
N THR A 90 7.36 -13.68 -5.75
CA THR A 90 6.05 -14.09 -5.26
C THR A 90 5.07 -12.92 -5.35
N THR A 91 3.88 -13.14 -5.84
CA THR A 91 2.84 -12.11 -5.82
C THR A 91 2.44 -11.78 -4.38
N LEU A 92 2.57 -10.51 -3.99
CA LEU A 92 2.11 -10.04 -2.69
C LEU A 92 0.81 -9.24 -2.87
N VAL A 93 -0.26 -9.67 -2.22
CA VAL A 93 -1.51 -8.91 -2.10
C VAL A 93 -1.53 -8.30 -0.72
N TYR A 94 -1.39 -6.99 -0.65
CA TYR A 94 -1.23 -6.22 0.58
C TYR A 94 -2.44 -5.32 0.77
N VAL A 95 -3.29 -5.60 1.76
CA VAL A 95 -4.44 -4.77 2.12
C VAL A 95 -4.04 -3.81 3.23
N THR A 96 -4.28 -2.53 3.04
CA THR A 96 -4.01 -1.49 4.03
C THR A 96 -4.93 -0.28 3.84
N HIS A 97 -5.20 0.43 4.91
CA HIS A 97 -5.85 1.75 4.88
C HIS A 97 -4.82 2.91 4.89
N ASP A 98 -3.53 2.60 5.05
CA ASP A 98 -2.46 3.61 5.02
C ASP A 98 -2.00 3.83 3.58
N GLN A 99 -2.39 4.98 3.01
CA GLN A 99 -2.00 5.37 1.66
C GLN A 99 -0.48 5.43 1.46
N ASN A 100 0.28 5.83 2.50
CA ASN A 100 1.75 5.91 2.39
C ASN A 100 2.36 4.53 2.25
N GLU A 101 1.77 3.52 2.92
CA GLU A 101 2.17 2.13 2.73
C GLU A 101 1.91 1.70 1.28
N ALA A 102 0.69 1.90 0.77
CA ALA A 102 0.34 1.53 -0.59
C ALA A 102 1.23 2.24 -1.63
N MET A 103 1.36 3.57 -1.53
CA MET A 103 2.11 4.40 -2.49
C MET A 103 3.62 4.09 -2.55
N THR A 104 4.20 3.63 -1.44
CA THR A 104 5.64 3.35 -1.37
C THR A 104 6.01 1.89 -1.62
N PHE A 105 5.06 0.97 -1.43
CA PHE A 105 5.31 -0.46 -1.49
C PHE A 105 4.83 -1.10 -2.78
N ALA A 106 3.64 -0.73 -3.28
CA ALA A 106 2.98 -1.45 -4.36
C ALA A 106 3.49 -1.05 -5.75
N ASP A 107 3.54 -2.03 -6.66
CA ASP A 107 3.71 -1.79 -8.09
C ASP A 107 2.38 -1.38 -8.74
N ASN A 108 1.27 -1.92 -8.22
CA ASN A 108 -0.09 -1.61 -8.65
C ASN A 108 -1.02 -1.52 -7.44
N ILE A 109 -1.88 -0.50 -7.41
CA ILE A 109 -2.81 -0.24 -6.33
C ILE A 109 -4.24 -0.39 -6.84
N ILE A 110 -5.08 -1.05 -6.06
CA ILE A 110 -6.52 -1.14 -6.26
C ILE A 110 -7.17 -0.30 -5.16
N VAL A 111 -7.72 0.85 -5.53
CA VAL A 111 -8.48 1.70 -4.61
C VAL A 111 -9.91 1.20 -4.54
N MET A 112 -10.37 0.90 -3.33
CA MET A 112 -11.73 0.42 -3.08
C MET A 112 -12.49 1.38 -2.17
N SER A 113 -13.78 1.50 -2.42
CA SER A 113 -14.73 2.23 -1.56
C SER A 113 -16.08 1.54 -1.60
N GLU A 114 -16.73 1.39 -0.45
CA GLU A 114 -18.06 0.76 -0.31
C GLU A 114 -18.17 -0.63 -0.95
N GLY A 115 -17.07 -1.40 -0.94
CA GLY A 115 -17.01 -2.74 -1.53
C GLY A 115 -16.77 -2.80 -3.04
N GLU A 116 -16.65 -1.65 -3.71
CA GLU A 116 -16.41 -1.55 -5.15
C GLU A 116 -14.99 -1.07 -5.46
N VAL A 117 -14.47 -1.50 -6.60
CA VAL A 117 -13.20 -0.99 -7.14
C VAL A 117 -13.45 0.37 -7.80
N VAL A 118 -12.86 1.42 -7.24
CA VAL A 118 -12.99 2.80 -7.75
C VAL A 118 -11.98 3.11 -8.84
N GLN A 119 -10.73 2.70 -8.63
CA GLN A 119 -9.66 2.88 -9.61
C GLN A 119 -8.53 1.88 -9.35
N THR A 120 -7.88 1.45 -10.42
CA THR A 120 -6.67 0.63 -10.38
C THR A 120 -5.58 1.31 -11.20
N GLY A 121 -4.34 1.27 -10.72
CA GLY A 121 -3.19 1.84 -11.44
C GLY A 121 -1.92 1.84 -10.60
N SER A 122 -0.82 2.24 -11.22
CA SER A 122 0.43 2.49 -10.51
C SER A 122 0.25 3.65 -9.50
N PRO A 123 1.10 3.73 -8.46
CA PRO A 123 1.10 4.87 -7.54
C PRO A 123 1.11 6.22 -8.26
N LYS A 124 1.95 6.34 -9.28
CA LYS A 124 2.07 7.56 -10.10
C LYS A 124 0.78 7.90 -10.84
N GLU A 125 0.14 6.92 -11.47
CA GLU A 125 -1.13 7.14 -12.21
C GLU A 125 -2.25 7.57 -11.27
N LEU A 126 -2.39 6.95 -10.10
CA LEU A 126 -3.41 7.32 -9.13
C LEU A 126 -3.20 8.74 -8.59
N PHE A 127 -1.95 9.15 -8.42
CA PHE A 127 -1.58 10.48 -7.95
C PHE A 127 -1.81 11.55 -9.02
N GLU A 128 -1.30 11.34 -10.24
CA GLU A 128 -1.33 12.33 -11.32
C GLU A 128 -2.67 12.37 -12.05
N ARG A 129 -3.39 11.23 -12.12
CA ARG A 129 -4.60 11.06 -12.93
C ARG A 129 -5.73 10.37 -12.15
N PRO A 130 -6.20 10.96 -11.04
CA PRO A 130 -7.32 10.40 -10.31
C PRO A 130 -8.60 10.48 -11.14
N ASN A 131 -9.32 9.35 -11.25
CA ASN A 131 -10.57 9.29 -12.01
C ASN A 131 -11.77 9.88 -11.27
N THR A 132 -11.66 10.04 -9.95
CA THR A 132 -12.72 10.58 -9.10
C THR A 132 -12.17 11.56 -8.08
N THR A 133 -13.01 12.43 -7.56
CA THR A 133 -12.65 13.33 -6.46
C THR A 133 -12.25 12.56 -5.20
N PHE A 134 -12.85 11.39 -4.98
CA PHE A 134 -12.48 10.50 -3.88
C PHE A 134 -11.02 10.04 -4.00
N VAL A 135 -10.62 9.50 -5.14
CA VAL A 135 -9.22 9.06 -5.37
C VAL A 135 -8.26 10.24 -5.28
N GLY A 136 -8.62 11.40 -5.86
CA GLY A 136 -7.81 12.61 -5.78
C GLY A 136 -7.58 13.09 -4.36
N TYR A 137 -8.62 13.02 -3.51
CA TYR A 137 -8.53 13.38 -2.09
C TYR A 137 -7.81 12.31 -1.28
N PHE A 138 -8.13 11.03 -1.50
CA PHE A 138 -7.62 9.92 -0.71
C PHE A 138 -6.13 9.64 -0.99
N ILE A 139 -5.69 9.76 -2.25
CA ILE A 139 -4.31 9.49 -2.67
C ILE A 139 -3.49 10.77 -2.63
N GLY A 140 -2.49 10.81 -1.75
CA GLY A 140 -1.54 11.92 -1.58
C GLY A 140 -1.55 12.50 -0.17
N SER A 141 -0.38 12.90 0.31
CA SER A 141 -0.19 13.55 1.61
C SER A 141 0.71 14.77 1.42
N PRO A 142 0.14 15.99 1.48
CA PRO A 142 -1.25 16.32 1.81
C PRO A 142 -2.28 15.91 0.74
N ALA A 143 -3.55 15.80 1.14
CA ALA A 143 -4.65 15.51 0.23
C ALA A 143 -4.83 16.60 -0.83
N MET A 144 -5.45 16.25 -1.97
CA MET A 144 -5.82 17.22 -2.99
C MET A 144 -6.83 18.23 -2.46
N ASN A 145 -6.59 19.51 -2.67
CA ASN A 145 -7.56 20.56 -2.38
C ASN A 145 -8.64 20.56 -3.46
N LEU A 146 -9.90 20.46 -3.07
CA LEU A 146 -11.05 20.45 -3.98
C LEU A 146 -11.87 21.73 -3.81
N PHE A 147 -12.04 22.48 -4.90
CA PHE A 147 -12.78 23.74 -4.93
C PHE A 147 -14.02 23.60 -5.80
N GLU A 148 -15.17 24.01 -5.29
CA GLU A 148 -16.36 24.21 -6.11
C GLU A 148 -16.07 25.33 -7.11
N SER A 149 -16.31 25.09 -8.39
CA SER A 149 -15.94 25.97 -9.48
C SER A 149 -16.92 25.90 -10.65
N GLU A 150 -16.88 26.89 -11.50
CA GLU A 150 -17.70 26.97 -12.72
C GLU A 150 -16.81 27.03 -13.96
N ALA A 151 -17.14 26.25 -14.98
CA ALA A 151 -16.49 26.36 -16.28
C ALA A 151 -16.85 27.71 -16.91
N SER A 152 -15.85 28.56 -17.15
CA SER A 152 -16.01 29.92 -17.72
C SER A 152 -15.75 29.95 -19.22
N SER A 153 -14.77 29.17 -19.68
CA SER A 153 -14.44 28.97 -21.08
C SER A 153 -13.91 27.56 -21.32
N ASN A 154 -13.45 27.27 -22.55
CA ASN A 154 -12.90 25.96 -22.88
C ASN A 154 -11.58 25.61 -22.16
N ASP A 155 -10.92 26.60 -21.57
CA ASP A 155 -9.59 26.48 -20.93
C ASP A 155 -9.51 27.15 -19.55
N SER A 156 -10.66 27.61 -19.00
CA SER A 156 -10.64 28.34 -17.74
C SER A 156 -11.86 28.03 -16.87
N VAL A 157 -11.60 28.00 -15.56
CA VAL A 157 -12.59 27.84 -14.50
C VAL A 157 -12.64 29.09 -13.62
N LYS A 158 -13.80 29.34 -13.04
CA LYS A 158 -14.01 30.43 -12.10
C LYS A 158 -14.23 29.85 -10.70
N ILE A 159 -13.44 30.32 -9.74
CA ILE A 159 -13.63 30.07 -8.31
C ILE A 159 -13.93 31.41 -7.64
N ASN A 160 -15.13 31.57 -7.12
CA ASN A 160 -15.63 32.87 -6.65
C ASN A 160 -15.45 33.98 -7.74
N ASN A 161 -14.55 34.93 -7.50
CA ASN A 161 -14.24 36.02 -8.45
C ASN A 161 -12.91 35.86 -9.21
N THR A 162 -12.22 34.70 -8.99
CA THR A 162 -10.90 34.45 -9.59
C THR A 162 -11.03 33.52 -10.79
N LEU A 163 -10.47 33.91 -11.92
CA LEU A 163 -10.37 33.10 -13.13
C LEU A 163 -9.04 32.36 -13.13
N ILE A 164 -9.10 31.03 -13.28
CA ILE A 164 -7.94 30.16 -13.33
C ILE A 164 -7.89 29.45 -14.68
N LYS A 165 -6.77 29.59 -15.39
CA LYS A 165 -6.54 28.81 -16.62
C LYS A 165 -6.21 27.36 -16.29
N THR A 166 -6.77 26.44 -17.06
CA THR A 166 -6.53 24.99 -16.96
C THR A 166 -5.83 24.50 -18.21
N HIS A 167 -5.02 23.44 -18.06
CA HIS A 167 -4.45 22.73 -19.21
C HIS A 167 -5.43 21.73 -19.83
N THR A 168 -6.58 21.52 -19.21
CA THR A 168 -7.60 20.58 -19.66
C THR A 168 -8.62 21.31 -20.51
N ASN A 169 -8.98 20.74 -21.67
CA ASN A 169 -10.06 21.26 -22.50
C ASN A 169 -11.41 20.91 -21.85
N LEU A 170 -12.17 21.95 -21.51
CA LEU A 170 -13.45 21.87 -20.81
C LEU A 170 -14.67 21.85 -21.76
N SER A 171 -14.46 21.91 -23.08
CA SER A 171 -15.55 22.00 -24.08
C SER A 171 -16.54 20.83 -24.03
N ASN A 172 -16.11 19.67 -23.54
CA ASN A 172 -16.94 18.46 -23.47
C ASN A 172 -17.67 18.28 -22.13
N LEU A 173 -17.60 19.23 -21.21
CA LEU A 173 -18.29 19.14 -19.94
C LEU A 173 -19.80 19.28 -20.12
N LYS A 174 -20.53 18.32 -19.56
CA LYS A 174 -22.01 18.32 -19.60
C LYS A 174 -22.64 19.31 -18.61
N THR A 175 -21.89 19.79 -17.65
CA THR A 175 -22.34 20.73 -16.61
C THR A 175 -21.33 21.85 -16.43
N LYS A 176 -21.82 23.05 -16.06
CA LYS A 176 -20.96 24.20 -15.72
C LYS A 176 -20.40 24.09 -14.30
N ASN A 177 -21.12 23.43 -13.39
CA ASN A 177 -20.69 23.25 -12.00
C ASN A 177 -19.75 22.05 -11.94
N ILE A 178 -18.51 22.28 -11.58
CA ILE A 178 -17.42 21.30 -11.55
C ILE A 178 -16.62 21.49 -10.27
N LYS A 179 -15.79 20.49 -9.96
CA LYS A 179 -14.79 20.61 -8.89
C LYS A 179 -13.41 20.73 -9.52
N LEU A 180 -12.68 21.76 -9.13
CA LEU A 180 -11.27 21.90 -9.47
C LEU A 180 -10.43 21.28 -8.36
N GLY A 181 -9.62 20.27 -8.70
CA GLY A 181 -8.64 19.68 -7.80
C GLY A 181 -7.27 20.30 -7.99
N ILE A 182 -6.64 20.73 -6.90
CA ILE A 182 -5.28 21.29 -6.92
C ILE A 182 -4.45 20.57 -5.86
N ARG A 183 -3.33 19.99 -6.29
CA ARG A 183 -2.32 19.46 -5.36
C ARG A 183 -1.41 20.58 -4.88
N SER A 184 -0.91 20.45 -3.66
CA SER A 184 -0.01 21.43 -3.03
C SER A 184 1.46 21.28 -3.42
N GLU A 185 1.76 20.35 -4.33
CA GLU A 185 3.12 20.06 -4.83
C GLU A 185 3.25 20.47 -6.29
#